data_421f74ac6549f5a004c1713aa7d62bfa
#
_entry.id   421f74ac6549f5a004c1713aa7d62bfa
#
_cell.length_a   1.000
_cell.length_b   1.000
_cell.length_c   1.000
_cell.angle_alpha   90.00
_cell.angle_beta   90.00
_cell.angle_gamma   90.00
#
_symmetry.space_group_name_H-M   'P 1'
#
loop_
_entity.id
_entity.type
_entity.pdbx_description
1 polymer ?
#
loop_
_entity_poly.entity_id
_entity_poly.type
_entity_poly.pdbx_seq_one_letter_code
_entity_poly.pdbx_strand_id
1 'polypeptide(L)'
;MLNRLLRRIHRLTAKALAAVNLPRPPHRPETLTPGDQEYLKAHLRWYILRGMRKAGVPALSIALVDDQQLVWAEGFGVADRERRIAATPETAYQIGSITKVINALAVMQLVEQGRMDLDRPITDYLPEFSMHTRWPQSAPITPRALLCHHAGLPTYLLKGFFSGQSLTELLNELRDEHFAFEPHTVFNYSNLGSDLLGLMVERLTGLPYAEAVQRQLLAPLGMHNTGVIPDGARLARGYVHDVPVNPTSVRDIPAGGLCSNVLDLARLMRGVFAGGTLDGQHVLDKDLLAATFEPQYPDRLLDFGQRFGLGWMLGGLPIDGGGQVAWHNGGTKAFLSQLALLPEKKLGVVVLANADNAGDLVYATAEEALRLALEIRHGVAPPKKMQEPEIQLTRAVLAERVGDYSLMGSLARISLGKKRLRLHVLKHVLDLVPVTPDRFRVEFNLLGLKSVPIPFPPVEFAQVDGRSFALLRDRVVIPAEKIPPYPIPETWQRCAGEYHIINPDAEYLVELDHCRMLIENGKLLMDIRISGIENRHVKVVVVPISDSEAYVFGLGRNVGDVARVLPDGDRQHIRFSGYVFERE
;
A
#
# COMPACT_ATOMS: atom_id res chain seq x y z
N MET A 1 -4.83 5.76 0.05
CA MET A 1 -3.88 6.48 -0.85
C MET A 1 -4.54 7.71 -1.48
N LEU A 2 -5.67 7.61 -2.16
CA LEU A 2 -6.41 8.75 -2.75
C LEU A 2 -6.71 9.84 -1.73
N ASN A 3 -7.14 9.49 -0.54
CA ASN A 3 -7.40 10.44 0.56
C ASN A 3 -6.14 11.14 1.09
N ARG A 4 -4.97 10.47 1.08
CA ARG A 4 -3.69 11.12 1.40
C ARG A 4 -3.34 12.15 0.34
N LEU A 5 -3.59 11.84 -0.91
CA LEU A 5 -3.39 12.72 -2.05
C LEU A 5 -4.29 13.97 -1.97
N LEU A 6 -5.55 13.79 -1.61
CA LEU A 6 -6.54 14.87 -1.47
C LEU A 6 -6.34 15.71 -0.20
N ARG A 7 -5.87 15.10 0.91
CA ARG A 7 -5.42 15.87 2.10
C ARG A 7 -4.21 16.76 1.78
N ARG A 8 -3.35 16.37 0.83
CA ARG A 8 -2.30 17.26 0.30
C ARG A 8 -2.90 18.56 -0.25
N ILE A 9 -4.01 18.49 -0.99
CA ILE A 9 -4.68 19.68 -1.55
C ILE A 9 -5.27 20.56 -0.46
N HIS A 10 -6.00 20.00 0.51
CA HIS A 10 -6.60 20.75 1.62
C HIS A 10 -5.54 21.40 2.53
N ARG A 11 -4.41 20.76 2.76
CA ARG A 11 -3.31 21.31 3.57
C ARG A 11 -2.54 22.44 2.88
N LEU A 12 -2.54 22.51 1.55
CA LEU A 12 -1.86 23.60 0.84
C LEU A 12 -2.51 24.96 1.10
N THR A 13 -3.83 25.01 1.30
CA THR A 13 -4.56 26.24 1.62
C THR A 13 -4.38 26.69 3.09
N ALA A 14 -4.22 25.75 4.03
CA ALA A 14 -3.97 26.03 5.45
C ALA A 14 -2.52 26.40 5.77
N LYS A 15 -1.57 26.11 4.87
CA LYS A 15 -0.12 26.23 5.10
C LYS A 15 0.46 27.63 4.97
N ALA A 16 -0.24 28.58 4.36
CA ALA A 16 0.25 29.96 4.22
C ALA A 16 0.39 30.69 5.56
N LEU A 17 -0.30 30.26 6.61
CA LEU A 17 -0.35 30.91 7.92
C LEU A 17 0.61 30.34 8.98
N ALA A 18 1.23 29.16 8.75
CA ALA A 18 2.06 28.47 9.75
C ALA A 18 3.58 28.64 9.57
N ALA A 19 4.03 29.57 8.72
CA ALA A 19 5.46 29.70 8.36
C ALA A 19 6.35 30.43 9.39
N VAL A 20 5.82 30.79 10.56
CA VAL A 20 6.56 31.55 11.56
C VAL A 20 7.34 30.62 12.50
N ASN A 21 8.67 30.76 12.55
CA ASN A 21 9.63 30.07 13.45
C ASN A 21 9.97 28.58 13.17
N LEU A 22 10.12 28.19 11.91
CA LEU A 22 10.76 26.89 11.61
C LEU A 22 12.29 27.00 11.68
N PRO A 23 13.01 25.98 12.19
CA PRO A 23 14.47 25.98 12.18
C PRO A 23 15.02 26.14 10.76
N ARG A 24 16.15 26.82 10.60
CA ARG A 24 16.82 26.93 9.30
C ARG A 24 17.52 25.62 8.96
N PRO A 25 17.63 25.26 7.67
CA PRO A 25 18.42 24.10 7.26
C PRO A 25 19.89 24.33 7.62
N PRO A 26 20.66 23.27 7.92
CA PRO A 26 22.10 23.37 8.06
C PRO A 26 22.71 23.86 6.74
N HIS A 27 23.86 24.52 6.84
CA HIS A 27 24.62 24.94 5.65
C HIS A 27 25.07 23.70 4.88
N ARG A 28 24.68 23.62 3.61
CA ARG A 28 25.07 22.51 2.74
C ARG A 28 26.48 22.78 2.18
N PRO A 29 27.43 21.85 2.32
CA PRO A 29 28.70 21.92 1.59
C PRO A 29 28.50 22.01 0.08
N GLU A 30 29.38 22.69 -0.65
CA GLU A 30 29.32 22.80 -2.11
C GLU A 30 29.39 21.43 -2.77
N THR A 31 30.24 20.57 -2.26
CA THR A 31 30.37 19.16 -2.68
C THR A 31 30.31 18.27 -1.45
N LEU A 32 29.45 17.25 -1.48
CA LEU A 32 29.37 16.26 -0.41
C LEU A 32 30.38 15.13 -0.64
N THR A 33 31.03 14.73 0.43
CA THR A 33 32.07 13.69 0.45
C THR A 33 31.75 12.63 1.52
N PRO A 34 32.39 11.45 1.52
CA PRO A 34 32.18 10.41 2.54
C PRO A 34 32.40 10.87 4.00
N GLY A 35 33.12 11.98 4.20
CA GLY A 35 33.31 12.58 5.53
C GLY A 35 32.13 13.41 6.06
N ASP A 36 31.14 13.73 5.23
CA ASP A 36 30.04 14.64 5.57
C ASP A 36 28.87 13.98 6.31
N GLN A 37 29.14 12.94 7.11
CA GLN A 37 28.14 12.22 7.91
C GLN A 37 27.41 13.13 8.90
N GLU A 38 28.10 14.11 9.49
CA GLU A 38 27.49 15.04 10.44
C GLU A 38 26.52 16.00 9.73
N TYR A 39 26.85 16.41 8.49
CA TYR A 39 25.90 17.15 7.67
C TYR A 39 24.63 16.33 7.38
N LEU A 40 24.77 15.06 6.99
CA LEU A 40 23.66 14.14 6.76
C LEU A 40 22.71 14.10 7.97
N LYS A 41 23.26 13.83 9.17
CA LYS A 41 22.49 13.76 10.42
C LYS A 41 21.82 15.10 10.75
N ALA A 42 22.53 16.20 10.63
CA ALA A 42 22.00 17.55 10.91
C ALA A 42 20.87 17.91 9.93
N HIS A 43 21.04 17.59 8.63
CA HIS A 43 20.02 17.84 7.60
C HIS A 43 18.76 17.00 7.85
N LEU A 44 18.91 15.71 8.12
CA LEU A 44 17.77 14.82 8.38
C LEU A 44 17.04 15.19 9.68
N ARG A 45 17.76 15.56 10.77
CA ARG A 45 17.14 16.10 11.98
C ARG A 45 16.28 17.32 11.70
N TRP A 46 16.83 18.30 10.96
CA TRP A 46 16.07 19.47 10.54
C TRP A 46 14.85 19.10 9.70
N TYR A 47 15.03 18.21 8.71
CA TYR A 47 13.97 17.78 7.81
C TYR A 47 12.81 17.10 8.55
N ILE A 48 13.15 16.16 9.43
CA ILE A 48 12.20 15.41 10.26
C ILE A 48 11.45 16.31 11.20
N LEU A 49 12.15 17.12 12.01
CA LEU A 49 11.52 18.02 13.00
C LEU A 49 10.60 19.03 12.35
N ARG A 50 11.00 19.59 11.21
CA ARG A 50 10.15 20.47 10.41
C ARG A 50 8.91 19.74 9.89
N GLY A 51 9.08 18.53 9.36
CA GLY A 51 7.99 17.71 8.86
C GLY A 51 7.00 17.31 9.95
N MET A 52 7.50 16.86 11.10
CA MET A 52 6.68 16.50 12.27
C MET A 52 5.83 17.68 12.75
N ARG A 53 6.41 18.88 12.92
CA ARG A 53 5.64 20.09 13.29
C ARG A 53 4.56 20.42 12.28
N LYS A 54 4.88 20.34 10.98
CA LYS A 54 3.95 20.67 9.92
C LYS A 54 2.80 19.67 9.81
N ALA A 55 3.05 18.40 10.09
CA ALA A 55 2.06 17.34 9.99
C ALA A 55 1.35 17.04 11.33
N GLY A 56 1.87 17.53 12.45
CA GLY A 56 1.36 17.18 13.79
C GLY A 56 1.70 15.76 14.21
N VAL A 57 2.79 15.16 13.68
CA VAL A 57 3.21 13.79 13.99
C VAL A 57 3.86 13.76 15.38
N PRO A 58 3.36 12.91 16.33
CA PRO A 58 3.88 12.89 17.69
C PRO A 58 5.26 12.28 17.80
N ALA A 59 5.51 11.14 17.14
CA ALA A 59 6.79 10.46 17.15
C ALA A 59 7.18 9.91 15.78
N LEU A 60 8.49 9.88 15.55
CA LEU A 60 9.12 9.25 14.40
C LEU A 60 10.47 8.66 14.85
N SER A 61 10.79 7.44 14.41
CA SER A 61 12.12 6.87 14.54
C SER A 61 12.68 6.51 13.17
N ILE A 62 14.01 6.64 13.02
CA ILE A 62 14.73 6.35 11.77
C ILE A 62 15.98 5.55 12.06
N ALA A 63 16.36 4.64 11.14
CA ALA A 63 17.70 4.08 11.07
C ALA A 63 18.21 4.08 9.63
N LEU A 64 19.49 4.37 9.46
CA LEU A 64 20.22 4.35 8.20
C LEU A 64 21.36 3.34 8.29
N VAL A 65 21.45 2.46 7.31
CA VAL A 65 22.46 1.39 7.21
C VAL A 65 23.28 1.58 5.94
N ASP A 66 24.61 1.43 6.05
CA ASP A 66 25.57 1.37 4.98
C ASP A 66 26.33 0.05 5.09
N ASP A 67 26.07 -0.90 4.20
CA ASP A 67 26.54 -2.29 4.21
C ASP A 67 26.29 -2.94 5.59
N GLN A 68 27.34 -3.21 6.36
CA GLN A 68 27.24 -3.85 7.68
C GLN A 68 27.19 -2.84 8.83
N GLN A 69 27.17 -1.53 8.55
CA GLN A 69 27.23 -0.49 9.57
C GLN A 69 25.88 0.19 9.78
N LEU A 70 25.43 0.25 11.01
CA LEU A 70 24.40 1.18 11.42
C LEU A 70 25.01 2.59 11.50
N VAL A 71 24.83 3.38 10.44
CA VAL A 71 25.40 4.74 10.33
C VAL A 71 24.74 5.70 11.30
N TRP A 72 23.43 5.55 11.49
CA TRP A 72 22.65 6.43 12.35
C TRP A 72 21.32 5.79 12.72
N ALA A 73 20.93 5.98 13.99
CA ALA A 73 19.57 5.70 14.44
C ALA A 73 19.17 6.77 15.46
N GLU A 74 17.95 7.30 15.34
CA GLU A 74 17.43 8.33 16.24
C GLU A 74 15.90 8.28 16.34
N GLY A 75 15.37 8.57 17.54
CA GLY A 75 13.94 8.76 17.78
C GLY A 75 13.63 10.24 18.02
N PHE A 76 12.49 10.70 17.53
CA PHE A 76 12.04 12.10 17.59
C PHE A 76 10.67 12.19 18.22
N GLY A 77 10.47 13.18 19.07
CA GLY A 77 9.19 13.49 19.67
C GLY A 77 8.80 12.52 20.80
N VAL A 78 7.51 12.21 20.89
CA VAL A 78 6.91 11.54 22.05
C VAL A 78 6.18 10.28 21.63
N ALA A 79 6.66 9.12 22.04
CA ALA A 79 6.07 7.82 21.76
C ALA A 79 4.71 7.63 22.47
N ASP A 80 4.56 8.20 23.68
CA ASP A 80 3.29 8.25 24.41
C ASP A 80 3.15 9.63 25.07
N ARG A 81 2.20 10.43 24.58
CA ARG A 81 1.96 11.80 25.08
C ARG A 81 1.40 11.82 26.50
N GLU A 82 0.53 10.85 26.84
CA GLU A 82 -0.10 10.78 28.15
C GLU A 82 0.92 10.46 29.23
N ARG A 83 1.82 9.49 28.96
CA ARG A 83 2.90 9.08 29.86
C ARG A 83 4.16 9.91 29.70
N ARG A 84 4.22 10.82 28.72
CA ARG A 84 5.40 11.65 28.38
C ARG A 84 6.65 10.83 28.06
N ILE A 85 6.48 9.67 27.40
CA ILE A 85 7.57 8.79 27.01
C ILE A 85 8.17 9.30 25.70
N ALA A 86 9.45 9.67 25.70
CA ALA A 86 10.14 10.08 24.49
C ALA A 86 10.32 8.90 23.52
N ALA A 87 10.27 9.19 22.22
CA ALA A 87 10.64 8.21 21.20
C ALA A 87 12.16 8.05 21.13
N THR A 88 12.60 6.80 21.04
CA THR A 88 14.01 6.40 20.91
C THR A 88 14.17 5.41 19.75
N PRO A 89 15.38 5.02 19.36
CA PRO A 89 15.58 3.96 18.36
C PRO A 89 14.98 2.61 18.78
N GLU A 90 14.86 2.34 20.08
CA GLU A 90 14.28 1.12 20.66
C GLU A 90 12.75 1.16 20.74
N THR A 91 12.14 2.31 20.47
CA THR A 91 10.68 2.43 20.47
C THR A 91 10.09 1.53 19.37
N ALA A 92 9.23 0.61 19.78
CA ALA A 92 8.51 -0.27 18.85
C ALA A 92 7.28 0.42 18.26
N TYR A 93 6.96 0.07 17.02
CA TYR A 93 5.78 0.52 16.27
C TYR A 93 5.13 -0.67 15.58
N GLN A 94 3.84 -0.62 15.31
CA GLN A 94 3.25 -1.54 14.35
C GLN A 94 3.82 -1.22 12.96
N ILE A 95 4.50 -2.20 12.33
CA ILE A 95 5.19 -1.99 11.05
C ILE A 95 4.29 -2.21 9.84
N GLY A 96 3.05 -2.67 10.06
CA GLY A 96 2.10 -2.93 8.99
C GLY A 96 2.70 -3.85 7.93
N SER A 97 2.47 -3.53 6.68
CA SER A 97 2.85 -4.40 5.55
C SER A 97 4.36 -4.61 5.34
N ILE A 98 5.26 -3.98 6.11
CA ILE A 98 6.68 -4.41 6.15
C ILE A 98 6.76 -5.87 6.64
N THR A 99 5.76 -6.33 7.39
CA THR A 99 5.59 -7.74 7.77
C THR A 99 5.68 -8.70 6.58
N LYS A 100 5.21 -8.29 5.39
CA LYS A 100 5.25 -9.12 4.17
C LYS A 100 6.67 -9.45 3.71
N VAL A 101 7.62 -8.54 3.94
CA VAL A 101 9.04 -8.81 3.68
C VAL A 101 9.54 -9.93 4.61
N ILE A 102 9.19 -9.85 5.88
CA ILE A 102 9.56 -10.88 6.88
C ILE A 102 8.89 -12.22 6.53
N ASN A 103 7.60 -12.19 6.17
CA ASN A 103 6.87 -13.38 5.72
C ASN A 103 7.50 -14.00 4.46
N ALA A 104 7.88 -13.17 3.47
CA ALA A 104 8.54 -13.64 2.27
C ALA A 104 9.87 -14.34 2.56
N LEU A 105 10.69 -13.80 3.45
CA LEU A 105 11.94 -14.44 3.86
C LEU A 105 11.69 -15.78 4.58
N ALA A 106 10.66 -15.88 5.42
CA ALA A 106 10.27 -17.14 6.06
C ALA A 106 9.81 -18.19 5.03
N VAL A 107 9.08 -17.77 4.01
CA VAL A 107 8.71 -18.64 2.87
C VAL A 107 9.96 -19.10 2.12
N MET A 108 10.91 -18.19 1.84
CA MET A 108 12.14 -18.54 1.14
C MET A 108 13.03 -19.52 1.94
N GLN A 109 12.98 -19.47 3.28
CA GLN A 109 13.65 -20.50 4.11
C GLN A 109 13.02 -21.90 3.93
N LEU A 110 11.71 -21.98 3.74
CA LEU A 110 11.06 -23.27 3.42
C LEU A 110 11.43 -23.75 2.02
N VAL A 111 11.66 -22.83 1.09
CA VAL A 111 12.18 -23.17 -0.26
C VAL A 111 13.61 -23.71 -0.15
N GLU A 112 14.48 -23.07 0.59
CA GLU A 112 15.85 -23.54 0.85
C GLU A 112 15.89 -24.94 1.47
N GLN A 113 14.95 -25.23 2.37
CA GLN A 113 14.81 -26.53 3.01
C GLN A 113 14.19 -27.60 2.09
N GLY A 114 13.82 -27.25 0.85
CA GLY A 114 13.13 -28.15 -0.08
C GLY A 114 11.71 -28.55 0.33
N ARG A 115 11.11 -27.80 1.29
CA ARG A 115 9.77 -28.06 1.83
C ARG A 115 8.68 -27.30 1.09
N MET A 116 9.05 -26.26 0.34
CA MET A 116 8.15 -25.48 -0.53
C MET A 116 8.81 -25.29 -1.90
N ASP A 117 7.99 -25.41 -2.93
CA ASP A 117 8.33 -25.06 -4.31
C ASP A 117 7.47 -23.85 -4.70
N LEU A 118 8.10 -22.78 -5.16
CA LEU A 118 7.39 -21.55 -5.52
C LEU A 118 6.40 -21.69 -6.67
N ASP A 119 6.56 -22.71 -7.51
CA ASP A 119 5.81 -22.89 -8.75
C ASP A 119 4.79 -24.03 -8.68
N ARG A 120 4.70 -24.74 -7.56
CA ARG A 120 3.63 -25.71 -7.32
C ARG A 120 2.31 -25.04 -6.96
N PRO A 121 1.15 -25.63 -7.29
CA PRO A 121 -0.14 -25.17 -6.84
C PRO A 121 -0.21 -25.04 -5.32
N ILE A 122 -0.83 -23.98 -4.80
CA ILE A 122 -0.99 -23.85 -3.35
C ILE A 122 -1.85 -24.95 -2.73
N THR A 123 -2.69 -25.61 -3.52
CA THR A 123 -3.50 -26.77 -3.09
C THR A 123 -2.66 -27.98 -2.71
N ASP A 124 -1.39 -28.04 -3.13
CA ASP A 124 -0.45 -29.07 -2.64
C ASP A 124 -0.09 -28.85 -1.16
N TYR A 125 -0.19 -27.62 -0.67
CA TYR A 125 0.10 -27.20 0.72
C TYR A 125 -1.17 -26.96 1.54
N LEU A 126 -2.23 -26.50 0.88
CA LEU A 126 -3.53 -26.15 1.44
C LEU A 126 -4.64 -26.83 0.63
N PRO A 127 -4.82 -28.17 0.76
CA PRO A 127 -5.76 -28.92 -0.07
C PRO A 127 -7.23 -28.49 0.11
N GLU A 128 -7.56 -27.86 1.23
CA GLU A 128 -8.88 -27.30 1.51
C GLU A 128 -9.14 -25.93 0.89
N PHE A 129 -8.12 -25.28 0.30
CA PHE A 129 -8.29 -23.98 -0.35
C PHE A 129 -9.23 -24.07 -1.55
N SER A 130 -10.24 -23.24 -1.56
CA SER A 130 -11.21 -23.12 -2.65
C SER A 130 -11.75 -21.70 -2.72
N MET A 131 -11.95 -21.19 -3.91
CA MET A 131 -12.65 -19.93 -4.21
C MET A 131 -13.39 -20.06 -5.54
N HIS A 132 -14.45 -19.29 -5.72
CA HIS A 132 -15.13 -19.21 -7.00
C HIS A 132 -14.26 -18.50 -8.03
N THR A 133 -14.30 -18.95 -9.28
CA THR A 133 -13.53 -18.34 -10.38
C THR A 133 -14.39 -18.10 -11.61
N ARG A 134 -14.16 -16.97 -12.25
CA ARG A 134 -14.69 -16.64 -13.59
C ARG A 134 -13.80 -17.19 -14.71
N TRP A 135 -12.64 -17.74 -14.36
CA TRP A 135 -11.61 -18.21 -15.29
C TRP A 135 -11.21 -19.66 -14.99
N PRO A 136 -12.11 -20.63 -15.30
CA PRO A 136 -11.88 -22.04 -14.93
C PRO A 136 -10.71 -22.70 -15.68
N GLN A 137 -10.20 -22.05 -16.74
CA GLN A 137 -9.06 -22.55 -17.52
C GLN A 137 -7.72 -21.92 -17.12
N SER A 138 -7.71 -20.98 -16.15
CA SER A 138 -6.48 -20.35 -15.68
C SER A 138 -5.62 -21.35 -14.93
N ALA A 139 -4.30 -21.15 -15.02
CA ALA A 139 -3.35 -21.91 -14.22
C ALA A 139 -3.63 -21.71 -12.71
N PRO A 140 -3.42 -22.74 -11.89
CA PRO A 140 -3.61 -22.63 -10.45
C PRO A 140 -2.65 -21.61 -9.84
N ILE A 141 -3.07 -20.96 -8.75
CA ILE A 141 -2.21 -20.02 -8.04
C ILE A 141 -1.07 -20.74 -7.32
N THR A 142 0.06 -20.07 -7.25
CA THR A 142 1.32 -20.61 -6.70
C THR A 142 1.86 -19.69 -5.59
N PRO A 143 2.77 -20.19 -4.72
CA PRO A 143 3.45 -19.35 -3.74
C PRO A 143 4.16 -18.13 -4.37
N ARG A 144 4.77 -18.29 -5.57
CA ARG A 144 5.35 -17.18 -6.34
C ARG A 144 4.33 -16.10 -6.63
N ALA A 145 3.17 -16.48 -7.16
CA ALA A 145 2.11 -15.53 -7.49
C ALA A 145 1.55 -14.82 -6.25
N LEU A 146 1.50 -15.48 -5.09
CA LEU A 146 1.14 -14.87 -3.82
C LEU A 146 2.19 -13.84 -3.36
N LEU A 147 3.47 -14.20 -3.40
CA LEU A 147 4.59 -13.34 -2.97
C LEU A 147 4.70 -12.03 -3.76
N CYS A 148 4.36 -12.04 -5.04
CA CYS A 148 4.42 -10.86 -5.90
C CYS A 148 3.05 -10.29 -6.26
N HIS A 149 1.97 -10.73 -5.58
CA HIS A 149 0.60 -10.22 -5.75
C HIS A 149 -0.01 -10.41 -7.15
N HIS A 150 0.34 -11.50 -7.84
CA HIS A 150 -0.23 -11.88 -9.14
C HIS A 150 -1.19 -13.08 -9.04
N ALA A 151 -1.63 -13.42 -7.84
CA ALA A 151 -2.55 -14.53 -7.61
C ALA A 151 -4.02 -14.21 -7.95
N GLY A 152 -4.34 -12.97 -8.32
CA GLY A 152 -5.71 -12.58 -8.64
C GLY A 152 -6.67 -12.52 -7.44
N LEU A 153 -6.15 -12.60 -6.21
CA LEU A 153 -6.95 -12.58 -4.98
C LEU A 153 -7.48 -11.18 -4.66
N PRO A 154 -8.64 -11.06 -3.97
CA PRO A 154 -9.07 -9.80 -3.35
C PRO A 154 -8.02 -9.20 -2.44
N THR A 155 -8.10 -7.88 -2.21
CA THR A 155 -7.17 -7.19 -1.30
C THR A 155 -7.36 -7.66 0.14
N TYR A 156 -8.61 -7.79 0.57
CA TYR A 156 -9.04 -8.19 1.92
C TYR A 156 -10.25 -9.09 1.83
N LEU A 157 -10.47 -9.86 2.88
CA LEU A 157 -11.80 -10.23 3.33
C LEU A 157 -12.12 -9.32 4.52
N LEU A 158 -13.06 -8.38 4.35
CA LEU A 158 -13.34 -7.35 5.35
C LEU A 158 -13.92 -7.95 6.63
N LYS A 159 -14.81 -8.94 6.48
CA LYS A 159 -15.35 -9.66 7.62
C LYS A 159 -14.24 -10.42 8.36
N GLY A 160 -14.22 -10.31 9.67
CA GLY A 160 -13.24 -10.96 10.54
C GLY A 160 -11.82 -10.37 10.51
N PHE A 161 -11.55 -9.32 9.74
CA PHE A 161 -10.20 -8.73 9.62
C PHE A 161 -9.60 -8.28 10.96
N PHE A 162 -10.43 -7.73 11.84
CA PHE A 162 -10.04 -7.28 13.19
C PHE A 162 -10.45 -8.28 14.29
N SER A 163 -10.81 -9.50 13.93
CA SER A 163 -11.15 -10.55 14.88
C SER A 163 -9.90 -11.28 15.38
N GLY A 164 -10.07 -12.03 16.47
CA GLY A 164 -9.06 -12.99 16.92
C GLY A 164 -9.14 -14.36 16.21
N GLN A 165 -9.83 -14.44 15.06
CA GLN A 165 -9.94 -15.67 14.27
C GLN A 165 -8.59 -16.19 13.83
N SER A 166 -8.49 -17.51 13.66
CA SER A 166 -7.31 -18.16 13.13
C SER A 166 -7.22 -18.02 11.59
N LEU A 167 -6.03 -18.17 11.03
CA LEU A 167 -5.85 -18.22 9.57
C LEU A 167 -6.56 -19.44 8.94
N THR A 168 -6.81 -20.50 9.71
CA THR A 168 -7.56 -21.67 9.23
C THR A 168 -9.04 -21.34 9.03
N GLU A 169 -9.62 -20.51 9.89
CA GLU A 169 -11.02 -20.05 9.73
C GLU A 169 -11.19 -19.20 8.48
N LEU A 170 -10.17 -18.43 8.10
CA LEU A 170 -10.15 -17.67 6.85
C LEU A 170 -10.41 -18.55 5.62
N LEU A 171 -9.83 -19.77 5.56
CA LEU A 171 -10.05 -20.68 4.43
C LEU A 171 -11.53 -21.08 4.27
N ASN A 172 -12.26 -21.22 5.37
CA ASN A 172 -13.68 -21.56 5.31
C ASN A 172 -14.51 -20.42 4.70
N GLU A 173 -14.14 -19.17 5.02
CA GLU A 173 -14.83 -18.00 4.49
C GLU A 173 -14.50 -17.75 3.01
N LEU A 174 -13.26 -18.05 2.57
CA LEU A 174 -12.83 -17.88 1.19
C LEU A 174 -13.56 -18.79 0.19
N ARG A 175 -14.14 -19.91 0.63
CA ARG A 175 -14.92 -20.82 -0.24
C ARG A 175 -16.10 -20.14 -0.92
N ASP A 176 -16.66 -19.13 -0.26
CA ASP A 176 -17.81 -18.38 -0.77
C ASP A 176 -17.41 -17.10 -1.53
N GLU A 177 -16.11 -16.81 -1.61
CA GLU A 177 -15.60 -15.61 -2.25
C GLU A 177 -15.07 -15.91 -3.67
N HIS A 178 -14.89 -14.85 -4.47
CA HIS A 178 -14.41 -14.95 -5.85
C HIS A 178 -12.99 -14.43 -5.98
N PHE A 179 -12.24 -15.00 -6.94
CA PHE A 179 -11.06 -14.32 -7.45
C PHE A 179 -11.45 -12.95 -8.01
N ALA A 180 -10.69 -11.92 -7.66
CA ALA A 180 -10.89 -10.56 -8.14
C ALA A 180 -10.46 -10.42 -9.60
N PHE A 181 -9.35 -11.08 -9.96
CA PHE A 181 -8.76 -11.08 -11.30
C PHE A 181 -8.35 -12.49 -11.73
N GLU A 182 -8.14 -12.65 -13.01
CA GLU A 182 -7.54 -13.87 -13.52
C GLU A 182 -6.11 -14.02 -12.96
N PRO A 183 -5.78 -15.16 -12.32
CA PRO A 183 -4.45 -15.42 -11.81
C PRO A 183 -3.35 -15.20 -12.85
N HIS A 184 -2.19 -14.71 -12.45
CA HIS A 184 -0.99 -14.48 -13.25
C HIS A 184 -1.11 -13.38 -14.32
N THR A 185 -2.18 -12.58 -14.37
CA THR A 185 -2.40 -11.60 -15.45
C THR A 185 -2.09 -10.16 -15.06
N VAL A 186 -2.29 -9.79 -13.81
CA VAL A 186 -2.14 -8.41 -13.34
C VAL A 186 -1.75 -8.38 -11.86
N PHE A 187 -0.98 -7.39 -11.50
CA PHE A 187 -0.70 -7.07 -10.11
C PHE A 187 -1.97 -6.62 -9.39
N ASN A 188 -2.35 -7.35 -8.36
CA ASN A 188 -3.38 -6.94 -7.41
C ASN A 188 -2.93 -7.17 -5.98
N TYR A 189 -2.56 -6.08 -5.29
CA TYR A 189 -2.07 -6.15 -3.91
C TYR A 189 -3.08 -6.86 -3.00
N SER A 190 -2.68 -7.99 -2.42
CA SER A 190 -3.54 -8.82 -1.58
C SER A 190 -2.91 -9.10 -0.22
N ASN A 191 -3.64 -8.79 0.85
CA ASN A 191 -3.30 -9.26 2.19
C ASN A 191 -3.64 -10.75 2.33
N LEU A 192 -4.76 -11.19 1.73
CA LEU A 192 -5.16 -12.60 1.72
C LEU A 192 -4.05 -13.51 1.18
N GLY A 193 -3.34 -13.04 0.12
CA GLY A 193 -2.19 -13.79 -0.41
C GLY A 193 -1.08 -13.98 0.62
N SER A 194 -0.81 -12.96 1.43
CA SER A 194 0.18 -13.07 2.51
C SER A 194 -0.29 -13.96 3.65
N ASP A 195 -1.59 -13.97 3.93
CA ASP A 195 -2.17 -14.81 4.98
C ASP A 195 -2.14 -16.29 4.58
N LEU A 196 -2.42 -16.59 3.30
CA LEU A 196 -2.26 -17.95 2.76
C LEU A 196 -0.80 -18.42 2.82
N LEU A 197 0.18 -17.53 2.52
CA LEU A 197 1.60 -17.84 2.72
C LEU A 197 1.92 -18.11 4.19
N GLY A 198 1.41 -17.30 5.10
CA GLY A 198 1.58 -17.51 6.54
C GLY A 198 0.98 -18.82 7.03
N LEU A 199 -0.21 -19.19 6.52
CA LEU A 199 -0.82 -20.48 6.82
C LEU A 199 0.00 -21.66 6.27
N MET A 200 0.62 -21.51 5.09
CA MET A 200 1.55 -22.52 4.59
C MET A 200 2.79 -22.64 5.47
N VAL A 201 3.30 -21.50 6.01
CA VAL A 201 4.39 -21.52 7.01
C VAL A 201 3.96 -22.31 8.25
N GLU A 202 2.77 -22.07 8.81
CA GLU A 202 2.24 -22.86 9.93
C GLU A 202 2.18 -24.35 9.63
N ARG A 203 1.58 -24.70 8.50
CA ARG A 203 1.41 -26.10 8.08
C ARG A 203 2.74 -26.82 7.90
N LEU A 204 3.66 -26.18 7.22
CA LEU A 204 4.95 -26.79 6.92
C LEU A 204 5.87 -26.82 8.15
N THR A 205 5.78 -25.88 9.08
CA THR A 205 6.62 -25.89 10.30
C THR A 205 6.01 -26.68 11.45
N GLY A 206 4.68 -26.82 11.49
CA GLY A 206 3.94 -27.38 12.63
C GLY A 206 3.87 -26.42 13.84
N LEU A 207 4.20 -25.13 13.64
CA LEU A 207 4.20 -24.08 14.66
C LEU A 207 3.22 -22.98 14.28
N PRO A 208 2.63 -22.26 15.26
CA PRO A 208 1.94 -21.02 14.97
C PRO A 208 2.84 -20.05 14.21
N TYR A 209 2.30 -19.25 13.28
CA TYR A 209 3.07 -18.37 12.39
C TYR A 209 4.07 -17.48 13.14
N ALA A 210 3.60 -16.80 14.20
CA ALA A 210 4.46 -15.90 14.98
C ALA A 210 5.66 -16.63 15.62
N GLU A 211 5.43 -17.86 16.09
CA GLU A 211 6.48 -18.70 16.69
C GLU A 211 7.45 -19.22 15.64
N ALA A 212 6.95 -19.67 14.48
CA ALA A 212 7.78 -20.11 13.36
C ALA A 212 8.74 -19.00 12.90
N VAL A 213 8.20 -17.80 12.64
CA VAL A 213 8.98 -16.64 12.22
C VAL A 213 9.96 -16.21 13.30
N GLN A 214 9.54 -16.20 14.58
CA GLN A 214 10.42 -15.86 15.69
C GLN A 214 11.63 -16.79 15.77
N ARG A 215 11.41 -18.11 15.69
CA ARG A 215 12.48 -19.10 15.82
C ARG A 215 13.40 -19.18 14.61
N GLN A 216 12.83 -19.15 13.41
CA GLN A 216 13.58 -19.45 12.19
C GLN A 216 14.23 -18.21 11.57
N LEU A 217 13.68 -17.02 11.76
CA LEU A 217 14.15 -15.81 11.10
C LEU A 217 14.58 -14.71 12.09
N LEU A 218 13.69 -14.32 13.01
CA LEU A 218 13.94 -13.15 13.86
C LEU A 218 15.05 -13.38 14.89
N ALA A 219 15.05 -14.54 15.55
CA ALA A 219 16.08 -14.87 16.53
C ALA A 219 17.48 -15.01 15.89
N PRO A 220 17.68 -15.72 14.76
CA PRO A 220 18.96 -15.73 14.05
C PRO A 220 19.44 -14.34 13.60
N LEU A 221 18.52 -13.45 13.20
CA LEU A 221 18.85 -12.05 12.89
C LEU A 221 19.11 -11.21 14.15
N GLY A 222 18.81 -11.71 15.37
CA GLY A 222 18.89 -10.95 16.61
C GLY A 222 17.84 -9.84 16.72
N MET A 223 16.69 -10.02 16.08
CA MET A 223 15.54 -9.08 16.07
C MET A 223 14.61 -9.38 17.26
N HIS A 224 15.11 -9.20 18.47
CA HIS A 224 14.42 -9.60 19.71
C HIS A 224 13.23 -8.71 20.10
N ASN A 225 13.13 -7.52 19.52
CA ASN A 225 12.03 -6.59 19.75
C ASN A 225 10.99 -6.62 18.61
N THR A 226 11.03 -7.65 17.77
CA THR A 226 10.10 -7.85 16.65
C THR A 226 9.20 -9.03 16.94
N GLY A 227 7.89 -8.85 16.74
CA GLY A 227 6.88 -9.89 16.97
C GLY A 227 5.47 -9.31 16.92
N VAL A 228 4.44 -10.09 17.25
CA VAL A 228 3.05 -9.61 17.23
C VAL A 228 2.86 -8.49 18.27
N ILE A 229 3.22 -8.76 19.52
CA ILE A 229 3.43 -7.79 20.60
C ILE A 229 4.67 -8.30 21.34
N PRO A 230 5.87 -7.76 21.05
CA PRO A 230 7.08 -8.26 21.66
C PRO A 230 7.07 -8.04 23.18
N ASP A 231 7.42 -9.07 23.94
CA ASP A 231 7.57 -8.98 25.39
C ASP A 231 8.58 -7.91 25.76
N GLY A 232 8.22 -7.04 26.72
CA GLY A 232 9.10 -5.96 27.17
C GLY A 232 9.33 -4.84 26.16
N ALA A 233 8.71 -4.90 24.98
CA ALA A 233 8.84 -3.87 23.97
C ALA A 233 8.19 -2.56 24.45
N ARG A 234 8.87 -1.43 24.20
CA ARG A 234 8.31 -0.08 24.42
C ARG A 234 7.43 0.30 23.22
N LEU A 235 6.25 -0.32 23.11
CA LEU A 235 5.34 -0.03 22.02
C LEU A 235 4.79 1.40 22.12
N ALA A 236 4.95 2.17 21.06
CA ALA A 236 4.43 3.53 20.96
C ALA A 236 2.90 3.53 21.02
N ARG A 237 2.32 4.57 21.60
CA ARG A 237 0.89 4.88 21.49
C ARG A 237 0.58 5.37 20.09
N GLY A 238 -0.44 4.80 19.47
CA GLY A 238 -0.90 5.26 18.15
C GLY A 238 -1.83 6.47 18.25
N TYR A 239 -1.84 7.32 17.22
CA TYR A 239 -2.71 8.51 17.18
C TYR A 239 -3.46 8.60 15.86
N VAL A 240 -4.78 8.78 15.96
CA VAL A 240 -5.68 9.03 14.83
C VAL A 240 -6.32 10.41 15.03
N HIS A 241 -6.08 11.36 14.13
CA HIS A 241 -6.54 12.75 14.29
C HIS A 241 -6.17 13.35 15.67
N ASP A 242 -4.95 13.12 16.14
CA ASP A 242 -4.44 13.51 17.46
C ASP A 242 -5.08 12.79 18.67
N VAL A 243 -6.02 11.88 18.45
CA VAL A 243 -6.65 11.07 19.51
C VAL A 243 -5.83 9.80 19.72
N PRO A 244 -5.44 9.46 20.96
CA PRO A 244 -4.73 8.22 21.24
C PRO A 244 -5.62 6.99 21.00
N VAL A 245 -5.07 5.97 20.37
CA VAL A 245 -5.75 4.69 20.13
C VAL A 245 -4.87 3.54 20.58
N ASN A 246 -5.51 2.44 20.99
CA ASN A 246 -4.78 1.22 21.29
C ASN A 246 -4.26 0.58 19.98
N PRO A 247 -3.12 -0.11 20.03
CA PRO A 247 -2.70 -0.98 18.93
C PRO A 247 -3.82 -1.96 18.59
N THR A 248 -4.09 -2.12 17.33
CA THR A 248 -5.17 -3.00 16.86
C THR A 248 -4.58 -4.38 16.61
N SER A 249 -5.14 -5.41 17.25
CA SER A 249 -4.92 -6.80 16.84
C SER A 249 -5.59 -7.03 15.49
N VAL A 250 -4.98 -7.84 14.65
CA VAL A 250 -5.53 -8.24 13.35
C VAL A 250 -5.41 -9.75 13.21
N ARG A 251 -6.41 -10.39 12.58
CA ARG A 251 -6.31 -11.80 12.14
C ARG A 251 -5.13 -11.96 11.19
N ASP A 252 -4.97 -11.02 10.28
CA ASP A 252 -4.05 -11.06 9.16
C ASP A 252 -2.61 -10.72 9.60
N ILE A 253 -2.08 -11.48 10.60
CA ILE A 253 -0.72 -11.28 11.14
C ILE A 253 0.34 -11.37 10.03
N PRO A 254 0.36 -12.37 9.12
CA PRO A 254 1.39 -12.48 8.07
C PRO A 254 1.35 -11.32 7.08
N ALA A 255 0.22 -10.65 6.95
CA ALA A 255 0.05 -9.50 6.07
C ALA A 255 0.45 -8.17 6.69
N GLY A 256 0.37 -8.03 8.04
CA GLY A 256 0.62 -6.72 8.62
C GLY A 256 0.60 -6.63 10.15
N GLY A 257 0.61 -7.74 10.87
CA GLY A 257 0.38 -7.77 12.33
C GLY A 257 1.64 -7.63 13.20
N LEU A 258 2.84 -7.53 12.63
CA LEU A 258 4.07 -7.42 13.43
C LEU A 258 4.31 -5.99 13.92
N CYS A 259 4.92 -5.92 15.11
CA CYS A 259 5.57 -4.74 15.67
C CYS A 259 7.08 -4.89 15.57
N SER A 260 7.80 -3.79 15.43
CA SER A 260 9.28 -3.75 15.42
C SER A 260 9.79 -2.37 15.76
N ASN A 261 11.10 -2.24 15.97
CA ASN A 261 11.81 -0.97 16.08
C ASN A 261 12.81 -0.78 14.94
N VAL A 262 13.40 0.41 14.83
CA VAL A 262 14.32 0.71 13.74
C VAL A 262 15.66 -0.02 13.86
N LEU A 263 16.06 -0.45 15.05
CA LEU A 263 17.30 -1.20 15.27
C LEU A 263 17.17 -2.65 14.77
N ASP A 264 16.06 -3.31 15.08
CA ASP A 264 15.78 -4.66 14.60
C ASP A 264 15.65 -4.66 13.06
N LEU A 265 14.93 -3.69 12.49
CA LEU A 265 14.83 -3.57 11.02
C LEU A 265 16.18 -3.19 10.36
N ALA A 266 17.06 -2.48 11.08
CA ALA A 266 18.44 -2.29 10.64
C ALA A 266 19.23 -3.60 10.59
N ARG A 267 19.01 -4.53 11.54
CA ARG A 267 19.59 -5.88 11.48
C ARG A 267 19.09 -6.67 10.28
N LEU A 268 17.80 -6.58 9.95
CA LEU A 268 17.25 -7.16 8.73
C LEU A 268 17.98 -6.63 7.48
N MET A 269 18.15 -5.31 7.36
CA MET A 269 18.87 -4.69 6.24
C MET A 269 20.31 -5.17 6.17
N ARG A 270 21.03 -5.24 7.31
CA ARG A 270 22.39 -5.77 7.39
C ARG A 270 22.46 -7.23 6.95
N GLY A 271 21.53 -8.07 7.39
CA GLY A 271 21.42 -9.47 6.95
C GLY A 271 21.25 -9.61 5.45
N VAL A 272 20.41 -8.76 4.85
CA VAL A 272 20.24 -8.67 3.39
C VAL A 272 21.56 -8.29 2.71
N PHE A 273 22.24 -7.25 3.18
CA PHE A 273 23.50 -6.78 2.59
C PHE A 273 24.68 -7.73 2.82
N ALA A 274 24.60 -8.56 3.85
CA ALA A 274 25.57 -9.64 4.13
C ALA A 274 25.33 -10.89 3.26
N GLY A 275 24.32 -10.88 2.40
CA GLY A 275 23.97 -12.04 1.56
C GLY A 275 23.35 -13.19 2.34
N GLY A 276 22.53 -12.87 3.35
CA GLY A 276 21.75 -13.85 4.11
C GLY A 276 22.47 -14.51 5.29
N THR A 277 23.68 -14.05 5.64
CA THR A 277 24.38 -14.49 6.84
C THR A 277 24.75 -13.28 7.69
N LEU A 278 24.28 -13.18 8.93
CA LEU A 278 24.55 -12.07 9.83
C LEU A 278 25.15 -12.56 11.15
N ASP A 279 26.25 -11.93 11.60
CA ASP A 279 26.94 -12.23 12.86
C ASP A 279 27.25 -13.75 13.00
N GLY A 280 27.59 -14.44 11.88
CA GLY A 280 27.86 -15.87 11.81
C GLY A 280 26.62 -16.78 11.81
N GLN A 281 25.41 -16.21 11.88
CA GLN A 281 24.16 -16.96 11.80
C GLN A 281 23.68 -17.00 10.35
N HIS A 282 23.46 -18.19 9.84
CA HIS A 282 22.82 -18.41 8.53
C HIS A 282 21.31 -18.12 8.64
N VAL A 283 20.80 -17.30 7.73
CA VAL A 283 19.39 -16.90 7.69
C VAL A 283 18.74 -17.38 6.40
N LEU A 284 19.42 -17.20 5.27
CA LEU A 284 18.94 -17.61 3.96
C LEU A 284 20.14 -17.70 2.99
N ASP A 285 20.09 -18.65 2.06
CA ASP A 285 21.06 -18.76 0.98
C ASP A 285 21.14 -17.46 0.16
N LYS A 286 22.35 -17.12 -0.25
CA LYS A 286 22.62 -15.86 -0.96
C LYS A 286 21.87 -15.76 -2.28
N ASP A 287 21.79 -16.86 -3.04
CA ASP A 287 21.17 -16.84 -4.37
C ASP A 287 19.64 -16.78 -4.23
N LEU A 288 19.09 -17.49 -3.23
CA LEU A 288 17.66 -17.38 -2.90
C LEU A 288 17.29 -15.99 -2.40
N LEU A 289 18.14 -15.36 -1.61
CA LEU A 289 17.94 -13.96 -1.19
C LEU A 289 17.99 -13.02 -2.39
N ALA A 290 18.95 -13.17 -3.29
CA ALA A 290 19.05 -12.38 -4.51
C ALA A 290 17.82 -12.55 -5.40
N ALA A 291 17.28 -13.76 -5.51
CA ALA A 291 16.06 -14.05 -6.26
C ALA A 291 14.83 -13.28 -5.74
N THR A 292 14.83 -12.85 -4.47
CA THR A 292 13.73 -12.02 -3.95
C THR A 292 13.66 -10.65 -4.60
N PHE A 293 14.77 -10.14 -5.14
CA PHE A 293 14.85 -8.85 -5.82
C PHE A 293 14.67 -8.96 -7.34
N GLU A 294 14.52 -10.17 -7.88
CA GLU A 294 14.27 -10.35 -9.31
C GLU A 294 12.81 -9.97 -9.65
N PRO A 295 12.58 -9.18 -10.73
CA PRO A 295 11.23 -8.86 -11.16
C PRO A 295 10.45 -10.11 -11.55
N GLN A 296 9.30 -10.31 -10.91
CA GLN A 296 8.36 -11.35 -11.25
C GLN A 296 7.34 -10.82 -12.27
N TYR A 297 6.91 -11.67 -13.20
CA TYR A 297 5.93 -11.33 -14.25
C TYR A 297 6.26 -10.01 -15.00
N PRO A 298 7.50 -9.80 -15.50
CA PRO A 298 7.95 -8.51 -16.05
C PRO A 298 7.19 -8.05 -17.30
N ASP A 299 6.55 -8.99 -18.03
CA ASP A 299 5.89 -8.75 -19.31
C ASP A 299 4.38 -8.49 -19.21
N ARG A 300 3.84 -8.29 -17.99
CA ARG A 300 2.43 -8.02 -17.80
C ARG A 300 2.11 -6.56 -18.14
N LEU A 301 1.38 -6.35 -19.25
CA LEU A 301 1.04 -5.01 -19.76
C LEU A 301 0.19 -4.21 -18.79
N LEU A 302 -0.72 -4.88 -18.05
CA LEU A 302 -1.61 -4.25 -17.08
C LEU A 302 -0.91 -3.83 -15.78
N ASP A 303 0.36 -4.17 -15.61
CA ASP A 303 1.18 -3.65 -14.51
C ASP A 303 1.78 -2.27 -14.85
N PHE A 304 1.62 -1.80 -16.09
CA PHE A 304 2.06 -0.47 -16.55
C PHE A 304 3.52 -0.16 -16.24
N GLY A 305 4.38 -1.18 -16.34
CA GLY A 305 5.80 -1.09 -16.08
C GLY A 305 6.21 -1.08 -14.60
N GLN A 306 5.28 -1.29 -13.67
CA GLN A 306 5.62 -1.60 -12.28
C GLN A 306 6.30 -2.95 -12.20
N ARG A 307 7.19 -3.10 -11.22
CA ARG A 307 7.93 -4.33 -10.98
C ARG A 307 7.82 -4.76 -9.54
N PHE A 308 7.72 -6.06 -9.34
CA PHE A 308 7.55 -6.69 -8.03
C PHE A 308 8.49 -7.89 -7.91
N GLY A 309 9.19 -7.96 -6.79
CA GLY A 309 9.97 -9.13 -6.40
C GLY A 309 9.16 -10.04 -5.47
N LEU A 310 9.83 -11.00 -4.85
CA LEU A 310 9.19 -11.88 -3.87
C LEU A 310 9.12 -11.15 -2.51
N GLY A 311 7.98 -10.53 -2.25
CA GLY A 311 7.72 -9.71 -1.06
C GLY A 311 8.21 -8.26 -1.14
N TRP A 312 8.77 -7.83 -2.26
CA TRP A 312 9.30 -6.48 -2.45
C TRP A 312 8.60 -5.72 -3.57
N MET A 313 8.37 -4.43 -3.37
CA MET A 313 8.15 -3.47 -4.44
C MET A 313 9.51 -3.11 -5.06
N LEU A 314 9.61 -3.11 -6.39
CA LEU A 314 10.86 -2.81 -7.09
C LEU A 314 10.73 -1.52 -7.91
N GLY A 315 11.69 -0.61 -7.75
CA GLY A 315 11.64 0.70 -8.41
C GLY A 315 10.58 1.63 -7.81
N GLY A 316 10.16 2.65 -8.57
CA GLY A 316 9.09 3.58 -8.19
C GLY A 316 9.48 4.68 -7.20
N LEU A 317 10.50 4.52 -6.38
CA LEU A 317 11.03 5.62 -5.56
C LEU A 317 11.97 6.50 -6.40
N PRO A 318 11.92 7.84 -6.25
CA PRO A 318 12.73 8.77 -7.05
C PRO A 318 14.18 8.86 -6.55
N ILE A 319 14.92 7.75 -6.63
CA ILE A 319 16.33 7.62 -6.21
C ILE A 319 17.20 7.38 -7.46
N ASP A 320 17.38 8.44 -8.24
CA ASP A 320 18.16 8.36 -9.48
C ASP A 320 19.63 8.00 -9.19
N GLY A 321 20.20 7.10 -10.00
CA GLY A 321 21.57 6.61 -9.86
C GLY A 321 21.80 5.62 -8.71
N GLY A 322 20.76 5.26 -7.98
CA GLY A 322 20.81 4.26 -6.89
C GLY A 322 20.83 2.81 -7.37
N GLY A 323 20.59 2.56 -8.66
CA GLY A 323 20.31 1.22 -9.16
C GLY A 323 18.88 0.79 -8.87
N GLN A 324 18.66 -0.51 -8.72
CA GLN A 324 17.35 -1.04 -8.34
C GLN A 324 17.02 -0.65 -6.89
N VAL A 325 15.82 -0.11 -6.70
CA VAL A 325 15.28 0.15 -5.36
C VAL A 325 14.34 -0.99 -4.97
N ALA A 326 14.58 -1.62 -3.84
CA ALA A 326 13.67 -2.59 -3.22
C ALA A 326 13.07 -1.99 -1.95
N TRP A 327 11.75 -2.02 -1.82
CA TRP A 327 11.10 -1.36 -0.70
C TRP A 327 9.75 -1.98 -0.35
N HIS A 328 9.31 -1.69 0.86
CA HIS A 328 7.92 -1.89 1.27
C HIS A 328 7.51 -0.80 2.26
N ASN A 329 6.30 -0.30 2.11
CA ASN A 329 5.71 0.59 3.11
C ASN A 329 4.73 -0.19 3.99
N GLY A 330 4.49 0.31 5.19
CA GLY A 330 3.47 -0.23 6.08
C GLY A 330 2.47 0.82 6.51
N GLY A 331 1.26 0.38 6.78
CA GLY A 331 0.23 1.22 7.34
C GLY A 331 -0.76 0.38 8.13
N THR A 332 -1.02 0.81 9.36
CA THR A 332 -2.13 0.37 10.19
C THR A 332 -3.05 1.55 10.46
N LYS A 333 -4.01 1.40 11.37
CA LYS A 333 -4.92 2.50 11.74
C LYS A 333 -4.17 3.77 12.17
N ALA A 334 -3.09 3.62 12.95
CA ALA A 334 -2.39 4.73 13.59
C ALA A 334 -0.87 4.75 13.38
N PHE A 335 -0.31 3.81 12.60
CA PHE A 335 1.13 3.71 12.37
C PHE A 335 1.43 3.69 10.89
N LEU A 336 2.50 4.37 10.50
CA LEU A 336 3.00 4.40 9.14
C LEU A 336 4.50 4.16 9.12
N SER A 337 4.95 3.35 8.16
CA SER A 337 6.32 2.89 8.06
C SER A 337 6.81 2.85 6.62
N GLN A 338 8.13 2.94 6.43
CA GLN A 338 8.82 2.75 5.16
C GLN A 338 10.13 2.02 5.42
N LEU A 339 10.36 0.93 4.72
CA LEU A 339 11.63 0.24 4.56
C LEU A 339 12.05 0.38 3.10
N ALA A 340 13.26 0.85 2.83
CA ALA A 340 13.77 0.98 1.48
C ALA A 340 15.28 0.68 1.42
N LEU A 341 15.68 -0.02 0.38
CA LEU A 341 17.02 -0.54 0.15
C LEU A 341 17.47 -0.19 -1.27
N LEU A 342 18.77 0.07 -1.40
CA LEU A 342 19.52 0.06 -2.65
C LEU A 342 20.47 -1.15 -2.59
N PRO A 343 20.03 -2.35 -2.98
CA PRO A 343 20.81 -3.58 -2.77
C PRO A 343 22.19 -3.53 -3.39
N GLU A 344 22.33 -3.00 -4.61
CA GLU A 344 23.61 -2.85 -5.33
C GLU A 344 24.58 -1.87 -4.65
N LYS A 345 24.03 -0.88 -3.93
CA LYS A 345 24.80 0.14 -3.20
C LYS A 345 24.94 -0.19 -1.73
N LYS A 346 24.24 -1.23 -1.26
CA LYS A 346 24.16 -1.65 0.14
C LYS A 346 23.77 -0.51 1.08
N LEU A 347 22.89 0.38 0.63
CA LEU A 347 22.32 1.44 1.43
C LEU A 347 20.88 1.11 1.78
N GLY A 348 20.51 1.31 3.04
CA GLY A 348 19.15 1.02 3.49
C GLY A 348 18.67 1.99 4.55
N VAL A 349 17.38 2.26 4.55
CA VAL A 349 16.70 3.14 5.51
C VAL A 349 15.40 2.53 5.97
N VAL A 350 15.10 2.72 7.25
CA VAL A 350 13.77 2.48 7.80
C VAL A 350 13.29 3.69 8.57
N VAL A 351 12.02 4.04 8.38
CA VAL A 351 11.34 5.15 9.07
C VAL A 351 9.99 4.66 9.59
N LEU A 352 9.75 4.86 10.89
CA LEU A 352 8.54 4.43 11.59
C LEU A 352 7.90 5.65 12.28
N ALA A 353 6.56 5.75 12.28
CA ALA A 353 5.84 6.83 12.94
C ALA A 353 4.49 6.36 13.50
N ASN A 354 4.02 7.03 14.56
CA ASN A 354 2.83 6.67 15.34
C ASN A 354 1.60 7.53 15.06
N ALA A 355 1.40 8.00 13.84
CA ALA A 355 0.22 8.80 13.49
C ALA A 355 -0.33 8.44 12.10
N ASP A 356 -1.67 8.48 11.97
CA ASP A 356 -2.41 8.19 10.72
C ASP A 356 -2.07 9.14 9.57
N ASN A 357 -1.59 10.33 9.88
CA ASN A 357 -1.24 11.40 8.94
C ASN A 357 0.25 11.48 8.60
N ALA A 358 1.09 10.57 9.11
CA ALA A 358 2.55 10.61 8.98
C ALA A 358 3.06 10.16 7.58
N GLY A 359 2.23 9.60 6.70
CA GLY A 359 2.68 8.92 5.50
C GLY A 359 3.57 9.76 4.57
N ASP A 360 3.16 11.00 4.27
CA ASP A 360 3.97 11.88 3.42
C ASP A 360 5.35 12.19 4.03
N LEU A 361 5.41 12.33 5.36
CA LEU A 361 6.64 12.58 6.08
C LEU A 361 7.55 11.35 6.09
N VAL A 362 6.99 10.18 6.41
CA VAL A 362 7.72 8.90 6.49
C VAL A 362 8.36 8.59 5.14
N TYR A 363 7.58 8.64 4.06
CA TYR A 363 8.07 8.31 2.71
C TYR A 363 9.10 9.32 2.21
N ALA A 364 8.82 10.62 2.36
CA ALA A 364 9.76 11.66 1.92
C ALA A 364 11.05 11.68 2.76
N THR A 365 10.98 11.30 4.04
CA THR A 365 12.18 11.17 4.90
C THR A 365 13.06 10.01 4.44
N ALA A 366 12.46 8.87 4.11
CA ALA A 366 13.22 7.72 3.62
C ALA A 366 13.90 8.03 2.28
N GLU A 367 13.18 8.65 1.34
CA GLU A 367 13.74 9.08 0.05
C GLU A 367 14.88 10.09 0.21
N GLU A 368 14.71 11.09 1.08
CA GLU A 368 15.71 12.10 1.34
C GLU A 368 16.97 11.50 1.99
N ALA A 369 16.78 10.56 2.93
CA ALA A 369 17.90 9.88 3.60
C ALA A 369 18.72 9.04 2.62
N LEU A 370 18.06 8.24 1.76
CA LEU A 370 18.76 7.43 0.76
C LEU A 370 19.45 8.29 -0.30
N ARG A 371 18.79 9.35 -0.81
CA ARG A 371 19.41 10.26 -1.78
C ARG A 371 20.65 10.93 -1.22
N LEU A 372 20.57 11.44 0.01
CA LEU A 372 21.68 12.12 0.66
C LEU A 372 22.84 11.14 0.99
N ALA A 373 22.52 9.92 1.44
CA ALA A 373 23.50 8.87 1.68
C ALA A 373 24.20 8.44 0.36
N LEU A 374 23.42 8.29 -0.71
CA LEU A 374 23.94 7.94 -2.04
C LEU A 374 24.87 9.05 -2.57
N GLU A 375 24.50 10.32 -2.42
CA GLU A 375 25.32 11.45 -2.82
C GLU A 375 26.64 11.50 -2.02
N ILE A 376 26.59 11.37 -0.70
CA ILE A 376 27.76 11.37 0.18
C ILE A 376 28.69 10.18 -0.12
N ARG A 377 28.12 8.99 -0.27
CA ARG A 377 28.90 7.75 -0.42
C ARG A 377 29.45 7.54 -1.83
N HIS A 378 28.67 7.90 -2.85
CA HIS A 378 28.94 7.57 -4.24
C HIS A 378 29.05 8.80 -5.17
N GLY A 379 28.87 10.02 -4.64
CA GLY A 379 28.93 11.26 -5.43
C GLY A 379 27.75 11.44 -6.40
N VAL A 380 26.68 10.68 -6.23
CA VAL A 380 25.49 10.73 -7.12
C VAL A 380 24.57 11.86 -6.67
N ALA A 381 24.75 13.05 -7.28
CA ALA A 381 23.86 14.18 -7.00
C ALA A 381 22.48 14.00 -7.66
N PRO A 382 21.40 14.46 -7.02
CA PRO A 382 20.08 14.39 -7.61
C PRO A 382 19.99 15.22 -8.88
N PRO A 383 19.27 14.78 -9.92
CA PRO A 383 19.09 15.55 -11.13
C PRO A 383 18.35 16.85 -10.84
N LYS A 384 18.70 17.92 -11.55
CA LYS A 384 17.95 19.18 -11.47
C LYS A 384 16.54 18.95 -12.02
N LYS A 385 15.53 19.20 -11.21
CA LYS A 385 14.12 19.16 -11.66
C LYS A 385 13.91 20.26 -12.71
N MET A 386 13.78 19.88 -13.96
CA MET A 386 13.32 20.77 -15.01
C MET A 386 11.80 20.83 -15.02
N GLN A 387 11.25 22.02 -15.17
CA GLN A 387 9.81 22.16 -15.35
C GLN A 387 9.48 21.80 -16.80
N GLU A 388 8.65 20.77 -16.98
CA GLU A 388 8.18 20.37 -18.30
C GLU A 388 7.25 21.47 -18.87
N PRO A 389 7.52 22.02 -20.07
CA PRO A 389 6.68 23.04 -20.66
C PRO A 389 5.31 22.49 -21.06
N GLU A 390 4.30 23.35 -21.06
CA GLU A 390 2.99 23.01 -21.61
C GLU A 390 3.07 22.91 -23.13
N ILE A 391 2.45 21.86 -23.70
CA ILE A 391 2.25 21.70 -25.13
C ILE A 391 0.78 21.96 -25.50
N GLN A 392 0.52 22.19 -26.79
CA GLN A 392 -0.86 22.35 -27.29
C GLN A 392 -1.30 21.06 -27.96
N LEU A 393 -2.47 20.54 -27.54
CA LEU A 393 -3.13 19.40 -28.16
C LEU A 393 -4.44 19.86 -28.81
N THR A 394 -4.79 19.22 -29.91
CA THR A 394 -6.07 19.50 -30.58
C THR A 394 -7.24 19.08 -29.71
N ARG A 395 -8.39 19.74 -29.92
CA ARG A 395 -9.62 19.41 -29.20
C ARG A 395 -10.08 17.96 -29.45
N ALA A 396 -9.82 17.42 -30.63
CA ALA A 396 -10.12 16.04 -30.99
C ALA A 396 -9.34 15.05 -30.12
N VAL A 397 -8.01 15.24 -30.01
CA VAL A 397 -7.12 14.42 -29.17
C VAL A 397 -7.53 14.48 -27.70
N LEU A 398 -7.92 15.66 -27.19
CA LEU A 398 -8.39 15.79 -25.81
C LEU A 398 -9.75 15.09 -25.61
N ALA A 399 -10.64 15.10 -26.60
CA ALA A 399 -11.96 14.50 -26.50
C ALA A 399 -11.93 12.97 -26.32
N GLU A 400 -10.94 12.28 -26.87
CA GLU A 400 -10.75 10.83 -26.70
C GLU A 400 -10.57 10.41 -25.24
N ARG A 401 -10.01 11.30 -24.41
CA ARG A 401 -9.73 11.09 -23.01
C ARG A 401 -10.91 11.41 -22.09
N VAL A 402 -11.96 12.00 -22.63
CA VAL A 402 -13.17 12.34 -21.87
C VAL A 402 -13.93 11.07 -21.50
N GLY A 403 -14.46 11.02 -20.29
CA GLY A 403 -15.28 9.91 -19.81
C GLY A 403 -15.28 9.75 -18.30
N ASP A 404 -15.98 8.73 -17.87
CA ASP A 404 -15.99 8.28 -16.49
C ASP A 404 -14.95 7.17 -16.32
N TYR A 405 -14.23 7.22 -15.21
CA TYR A 405 -13.15 6.30 -14.88
C TYR A 405 -13.37 5.71 -13.49
N SER A 406 -13.01 4.45 -13.32
CA SER A 406 -12.94 3.83 -12.00
C SER A 406 -11.52 3.97 -11.46
N LEU A 407 -11.34 4.76 -10.42
CA LEU A 407 -10.09 4.95 -9.70
C LEU A 407 -10.17 4.19 -8.38
N MET A 408 -9.54 3.03 -8.31
CA MET A 408 -9.64 2.13 -7.14
C MET A 408 -11.12 1.89 -6.74
N GLY A 409 -11.97 1.57 -7.69
CA GLY A 409 -13.40 1.38 -7.51
C GLY A 409 -14.21 2.68 -7.50
N SER A 410 -13.64 3.80 -7.07
CA SER A 410 -14.36 5.08 -6.97
C SER A 410 -14.51 5.77 -8.31
N LEU A 411 -15.67 6.42 -8.51
CA LEU A 411 -15.95 7.17 -9.73
C LEU A 411 -15.12 8.45 -9.81
N ALA A 412 -14.36 8.59 -10.88
CA ALA A 412 -13.71 9.81 -11.31
C ALA A 412 -14.20 10.20 -12.71
N ARG A 413 -14.27 11.49 -13.01
CA ARG A 413 -14.71 11.97 -14.34
C ARG A 413 -13.67 12.87 -14.96
N ILE A 414 -13.36 12.64 -16.23
CA ILE A 414 -12.57 13.55 -17.04
C ILE A 414 -13.51 14.24 -18.03
N SER A 415 -13.53 15.57 -18.00
CA SER A 415 -14.35 16.40 -18.87
C SER A 415 -13.49 17.36 -19.70
N LEU A 416 -14.03 17.82 -20.82
CA LEU A 416 -13.36 18.78 -21.68
C LEU A 416 -13.72 20.21 -21.24
N GLY A 417 -12.73 20.95 -20.77
CA GLY A 417 -12.85 22.38 -20.52
C GLY A 417 -12.69 23.22 -21.80
N LYS A 418 -12.53 24.54 -21.65
CA LYS A 418 -12.34 25.42 -22.83
C LYS A 418 -11.05 25.12 -23.60
N LYS A 419 -9.93 24.90 -22.90
CA LYS A 419 -8.60 24.66 -23.48
C LYS A 419 -7.91 23.42 -22.94
N ARG A 420 -8.37 22.84 -21.84
CA ARG A 420 -7.71 21.75 -21.11
C ARG A 420 -8.73 20.71 -20.65
N LEU A 421 -8.25 19.53 -20.32
CA LEU A 421 -9.06 18.53 -19.61
C LEU A 421 -9.21 18.92 -18.13
N ARG A 422 -10.31 18.49 -17.53
CA ARG A 422 -10.61 18.64 -16.11
C ARG A 422 -10.87 17.30 -15.47
N LEU A 423 -10.13 17.01 -14.43
CA LEU A 423 -10.33 15.83 -13.59
C LEU A 423 -11.26 16.19 -12.42
N HIS A 424 -12.42 15.55 -12.38
CA HIS A 424 -13.36 15.61 -11.27
C HIS A 424 -13.14 14.38 -10.40
N VAL A 425 -12.67 14.59 -9.18
CA VAL A 425 -12.43 13.53 -8.21
C VAL A 425 -12.90 13.96 -6.83
N LEU A 426 -13.81 13.20 -6.24
CA LEU A 426 -14.55 13.57 -5.03
C LEU A 426 -15.19 14.97 -5.18
N LYS A 427 -14.78 15.93 -4.32
CA LYS A 427 -15.27 17.33 -4.33
C LYS A 427 -14.36 18.31 -5.09
N HIS A 428 -13.32 17.80 -5.77
CA HIS A 428 -12.30 18.65 -6.40
C HIS A 428 -12.38 18.58 -7.91
N VAL A 429 -12.12 19.74 -8.53
CA VAL A 429 -11.92 19.87 -9.98
C VAL A 429 -10.50 20.36 -10.22
N LEU A 430 -9.71 19.58 -10.93
CA LEU A 430 -8.30 19.85 -11.20
C LEU A 430 -8.10 19.99 -12.72
N ASP A 431 -7.27 20.94 -13.14
CA ASP A 431 -6.88 21.09 -14.53
C ASP A 431 -5.77 20.10 -14.89
N LEU A 432 -5.89 19.43 -16.02
CA LEU A 432 -4.87 18.58 -16.60
C LEU A 432 -4.18 19.34 -17.73
N VAL A 433 -2.90 19.68 -17.51
CA VAL A 433 -2.07 20.47 -18.43
C VAL A 433 -1.16 19.52 -19.19
N PRO A 434 -1.29 19.39 -20.52
CA PRO A 434 -0.49 18.48 -21.31
C PRO A 434 0.99 18.90 -21.35
N VAL A 435 1.88 17.97 -21.05
CA VAL A 435 3.35 18.15 -21.13
C VAL A 435 3.98 17.22 -22.16
N THR A 436 3.33 16.11 -22.48
CA THR A 436 3.54 15.28 -23.67
C THR A 436 2.16 14.90 -24.26
N PRO A 437 2.08 14.23 -25.42
CA PRO A 437 0.80 13.79 -25.97
C PRO A 437 -0.07 12.99 -24.97
N ASP A 438 0.56 12.18 -24.12
CA ASP A 438 -0.16 11.27 -23.20
C ASP A 438 0.05 11.61 -21.73
N ARG A 439 0.95 12.54 -21.38
CA ARG A 439 1.27 12.90 -20.00
C ARG A 439 0.82 14.31 -19.67
N PHE A 440 0.13 14.46 -18.52
CA PHE A 440 -0.47 15.70 -18.08
C PHE A 440 -0.05 16.02 -16.65
N ARG A 441 0.44 17.26 -16.45
CA ARG A 441 0.66 17.82 -15.12
C ARG A 441 -0.68 18.23 -14.52
N VAL A 442 -0.84 17.99 -13.22
CA VAL A 442 -2.06 18.35 -12.49
C VAL A 442 -1.90 19.73 -11.85
N GLU A 443 -2.86 20.61 -12.10
CA GLU A 443 -2.87 21.97 -11.56
C GLU A 443 -4.19 22.25 -10.83
N PHE A 444 -4.13 23.07 -9.79
CA PHE A 444 -5.31 23.56 -9.12
C PHE A 444 -5.72 24.91 -9.71
N ASN A 445 -6.98 25.03 -10.11
CA ASN A 445 -7.52 26.25 -10.66
C ASN A 445 -8.06 27.15 -9.54
N LEU A 446 -7.38 28.27 -9.29
CA LEU A 446 -7.79 29.22 -8.28
C LEU A 446 -8.88 30.15 -8.87
N LEU A 447 -10.14 29.87 -8.54
CA LEU A 447 -11.31 30.67 -8.92
C LEU A 447 -11.46 30.99 -10.42
N GLY A 448 -10.91 30.14 -11.30
CA GLY A 448 -10.94 30.38 -12.73
C GLY A 448 -9.93 31.41 -13.26
N LEU A 449 -9.13 32.02 -12.39
CA LEU A 449 -8.21 33.11 -12.74
C LEU A 449 -6.78 32.63 -13.05
N LYS A 450 -6.28 31.65 -12.30
CA LYS A 450 -4.91 31.12 -12.45
C LYS A 450 -4.84 29.67 -12.04
N SER A 451 -4.27 28.83 -12.91
CA SER A 451 -3.87 27.47 -12.55
C SER A 451 -2.48 27.47 -11.90
N VAL A 452 -2.35 26.75 -10.80
CA VAL A 452 -1.10 26.65 -10.03
C VAL A 452 -0.71 25.17 -9.95
N PRO A 453 0.52 24.81 -10.32
CA PRO A 453 1.02 23.44 -10.15
C PRO A 453 0.90 23.00 -8.69
N ILE A 454 0.39 21.81 -8.48
CA ILE A 454 0.31 21.18 -7.15
C ILE A 454 1.24 19.95 -7.13
N PRO A 455 1.75 19.57 -5.96
CA PRO A 455 2.54 18.35 -5.80
C PRO A 455 1.64 17.11 -5.88
N PHE A 456 1.05 16.91 -7.04
CA PHE A 456 0.20 15.79 -7.39
C PHE A 456 0.90 14.99 -8.48
N PRO A 457 0.82 13.64 -8.48
CA PRO A 457 1.39 12.85 -9.54
C PRO A 457 0.86 13.25 -10.90
N PRO A 458 1.67 13.21 -11.97
CA PRO A 458 1.18 13.40 -13.32
C PRO A 458 0.17 12.31 -13.67
N VAL A 459 -0.77 12.65 -14.55
CA VAL A 459 -1.72 11.71 -15.16
C VAL A 459 -1.17 11.33 -16.52
N GLU A 460 -1.03 10.03 -16.79
CA GLU A 460 -0.60 9.50 -18.08
C GLU A 460 -1.71 8.65 -18.66
N PHE A 461 -2.09 8.89 -19.92
CA PHE A 461 -3.10 8.08 -20.59
C PHE A 461 -2.43 6.93 -21.34
N ALA A 462 -3.03 5.74 -21.23
CA ALA A 462 -2.57 4.53 -21.87
C ALA A 462 -3.76 3.72 -22.43
N GLN A 463 -3.46 2.92 -23.43
CA GLN A 463 -4.39 1.90 -23.94
C GLN A 463 -3.69 0.54 -23.90
N VAL A 464 -4.39 -0.46 -23.37
CA VAL A 464 -3.92 -1.84 -23.28
C VAL A 464 -5.11 -2.75 -23.58
N ASP A 465 -4.98 -3.64 -24.56
CA ASP A 465 -5.99 -4.63 -24.97
C ASP A 465 -7.38 -4.00 -25.21
N GLY A 466 -7.42 -2.84 -25.88
CA GLY A 466 -8.65 -2.10 -26.17
C GLY A 466 -9.27 -1.36 -24.98
N ARG A 467 -8.67 -1.44 -23.80
CA ARG A 467 -9.06 -0.73 -22.58
C ARG A 467 -8.28 0.57 -22.46
N SER A 468 -8.94 1.63 -21.98
CA SER A 468 -8.33 2.96 -21.80
C SER A 468 -8.11 3.26 -20.32
N PHE A 469 -6.95 3.80 -20.00
CA PHE A 469 -6.54 4.10 -18.63
C PHE A 469 -6.04 5.53 -18.47
N ALA A 470 -6.28 6.10 -17.29
CA ALA A 470 -5.59 7.27 -16.78
C ALA A 470 -4.75 6.83 -15.57
N LEU A 471 -3.42 6.87 -15.72
CA LEU A 471 -2.46 6.35 -14.75
C LEU A 471 -1.95 7.49 -13.88
N LEU A 472 -2.10 7.38 -12.57
CA LEU A 472 -1.44 8.27 -11.62
C LEU A 472 -0.08 7.66 -11.27
N ARG A 473 1.01 8.25 -11.79
CA ARG A 473 2.37 7.76 -11.55
C ARG A 473 3.00 8.47 -10.34
N ASP A 474 2.85 7.83 -9.19
CA ASP A 474 3.60 8.16 -7.97
C ASP A 474 4.63 7.03 -7.72
N ARG A 475 4.92 6.69 -6.48
CA ARG A 475 5.78 5.54 -6.10
C ARG A 475 5.26 4.21 -6.63
N VAL A 476 3.95 4.08 -6.71
CA VAL A 476 3.25 3.01 -7.43
C VAL A 476 2.35 3.63 -8.49
N VAL A 477 2.10 2.90 -9.56
CA VAL A 477 1.12 3.31 -10.55
C VAL A 477 -0.28 2.99 -10.04
N ILE A 478 -1.17 3.98 -10.08
CA ILE A 478 -2.58 3.78 -9.74
C ILE A 478 -3.37 3.93 -11.02
N PRO A 479 -3.87 2.82 -11.59
CA PRO A 479 -4.66 2.85 -12.80
C PRO A 479 -6.09 3.31 -12.47
N ALA A 480 -6.60 4.27 -13.25
CA ALA A 480 -8.02 4.57 -13.35
C ALA A 480 -8.50 4.07 -14.71
N GLU A 481 -9.33 3.05 -14.72
CA GLU A 481 -9.84 2.45 -15.94
C GLU A 481 -11.09 3.19 -16.43
N LYS A 482 -11.15 3.51 -17.72
CA LYS A 482 -12.33 4.11 -18.33
C LYS A 482 -13.48 3.12 -18.32
N ILE A 483 -14.62 3.55 -17.77
CA ILE A 483 -15.79 2.71 -17.63
C ILE A 483 -16.51 2.62 -18.98
N PRO A 484 -16.60 1.43 -19.60
CA PRO A 484 -17.36 1.25 -20.82
C PRO A 484 -18.86 1.39 -20.53
N PRO A 485 -19.71 1.65 -21.52
CA PRO A 485 -21.15 1.47 -21.38
C PRO A 485 -21.48 0.00 -21.08
N TYR A 486 -22.36 -0.24 -20.12
CA TYR A 486 -22.87 -1.57 -19.81
C TYR A 486 -24.36 -1.52 -19.45
N PRO A 487 -25.13 -2.57 -19.77
CA PRO A 487 -26.52 -2.68 -19.35
C PRO A 487 -26.59 -2.96 -17.84
N ILE A 488 -27.61 -2.42 -17.18
CA ILE A 488 -27.97 -2.79 -15.81
C ILE A 488 -29.19 -3.69 -15.88
N PRO A 489 -29.08 -5.00 -15.61
CA PRO A 489 -30.20 -5.93 -15.59
C PRO A 489 -31.31 -5.47 -14.64
N GLU A 490 -32.55 -5.87 -14.92
CA GLU A 490 -33.71 -5.46 -14.11
C GLU A 490 -33.60 -5.94 -12.66
N THR A 491 -32.98 -7.09 -12.44
CA THR A 491 -32.66 -7.62 -11.10
C THR A 491 -31.81 -6.64 -10.30
N TRP A 492 -30.76 -6.08 -10.89
CA TRP A 492 -29.90 -5.09 -10.27
C TRP A 492 -30.56 -3.72 -10.13
N GLN A 493 -31.48 -3.36 -11.05
CA GLN A 493 -32.27 -2.14 -10.89
C GLN A 493 -33.19 -2.23 -9.67
N ARG A 494 -33.76 -3.41 -9.40
CA ARG A 494 -34.57 -3.67 -8.21
C ARG A 494 -33.76 -3.66 -6.91
N CYS A 495 -32.43 -3.90 -6.97
CA CYS A 495 -31.55 -3.82 -5.82
C CYS A 495 -31.32 -2.39 -5.31
N ALA A 496 -31.76 -1.34 -6.04
CA ALA A 496 -31.62 0.03 -5.55
C ALA A 496 -32.37 0.22 -4.22
N GLY A 497 -31.66 0.71 -3.18
CA GLY A 497 -32.22 0.87 -1.83
C GLY A 497 -31.14 0.84 -0.75
N GLU A 498 -31.58 1.01 0.49
CA GLU A 498 -30.78 0.93 1.71
C GLU A 498 -30.72 -0.52 2.21
N TYR A 499 -29.61 -0.88 2.84
CA TYR A 499 -29.35 -2.22 3.37
C TYR A 499 -28.62 -2.13 4.71
N HIS A 500 -28.91 -3.07 5.61
CA HIS A 500 -28.21 -3.24 6.88
C HIS A 500 -27.54 -4.62 6.95
N ILE A 501 -26.50 -4.76 7.76
CA ILE A 501 -25.77 -6.01 7.95
C ILE A 501 -26.53 -6.93 8.89
N ILE A 502 -26.72 -8.20 8.50
CA ILE A 502 -27.38 -9.22 9.33
C ILE A 502 -26.41 -10.22 9.95
N ASN A 503 -25.14 -10.21 9.56
CA ASN A 503 -24.09 -11.07 10.11
C ASN A 503 -22.86 -10.24 10.56
N PRO A 504 -23.01 -9.27 11.49
CA PRO A 504 -21.91 -8.40 11.91
C PRO A 504 -20.79 -9.21 12.59
N ASP A 505 -19.59 -8.62 12.70
CA ASP A 505 -18.52 -9.15 13.53
C ASP A 505 -18.85 -8.98 15.02
N ALA A 506 -18.34 -9.91 15.87
CA ALA A 506 -18.58 -9.87 17.31
C ALA A 506 -17.84 -8.70 18.02
N GLU A 507 -16.75 -8.21 17.47
CA GLU A 507 -15.97 -7.08 17.98
C GLU A 507 -15.91 -5.94 16.95
N TYR A 508 -16.53 -4.81 17.29
CA TYR A 508 -16.73 -3.64 16.44
C TYR A 508 -15.47 -2.76 16.35
N LEU A 509 -14.50 -3.11 15.49
CA LEU A 509 -13.35 -2.22 15.23
C LEU A 509 -13.39 -1.54 13.86
N VAL A 510 -14.04 -2.14 12.87
CA VAL A 510 -14.44 -1.51 11.60
C VAL A 510 -15.84 -2.01 11.27
N GLU A 511 -16.80 -1.12 11.30
CA GLU A 511 -18.15 -1.43 10.90
C GLU A 511 -18.35 -1.00 9.44
N LEU A 512 -18.69 -1.96 8.59
CA LEU A 512 -19.52 -1.66 7.45
C LEU A 512 -20.95 -1.49 8.00
N ASP A 513 -21.30 -0.30 8.41
CA ASP A 513 -22.58 -0.06 9.10
C ASP A 513 -23.70 0.39 8.16
N HIS A 514 -23.36 0.63 6.90
CA HIS A 514 -24.30 1.07 5.89
C HIS A 514 -23.89 0.59 4.50
N CYS A 515 -24.84 0.05 3.77
CA CYS A 515 -24.71 -0.26 2.35
C CYS A 515 -25.95 0.28 1.61
N ARG A 516 -25.72 1.00 0.52
CA ARG A 516 -26.78 1.49 -0.35
C ARG A 516 -26.45 1.18 -1.80
N MET A 517 -27.39 0.55 -2.49
CA MET A 517 -27.30 0.37 -3.94
C MET A 517 -27.98 1.54 -4.65
N LEU A 518 -27.29 2.15 -5.61
CA LEU A 518 -27.71 3.37 -6.31
C LEU A 518 -27.56 3.20 -7.81
N ILE A 519 -28.42 3.87 -8.58
CA ILE A 519 -28.22 4.08 -10.01
C ILE A 519 -28.07 5.58 -10.27
N GLU A 520 -26.86 6.01 -10.59
CA GLU A 520 -26.55 7.42 -10.88
C GLU A 520 -25.90 7.53 -12.27
N ASN A 521 -26.46 8.39 -13.13
CA ASN A 521 -25.95 8.61 -14.49
C ASN A 521 -25.77 7.32 -15.32
N GLY A 522 -26.71 6.37 -15.20
CA GLY A 522 -26.66 5.09 -15.90
C GLY A 522 -25.59 4.11 -15.39
N LYS A 523 -25.07 4.32 -14.18
CA LYS A 523 -24.11 3.41 -13.52
C LYS A 523 -24.70 2.86 -12.24
N LEU A 524 -24.45 1.58 -11.99
CA LEU A 524 -24.75 0.93 -10.73
C LEU A 524 -23.61 1.24 -9.77
N LEU A 525 -23.93 1.76 -8.60
CA LEU A 525 -22.99 2.14 -7.56
C LEU A 525 -23.37 1.45 -6.25
N MET A 526 -22.38 1.02 -5.51
CA MET A 526 -22.51 0.57 -4.12
C MET A 526 -21.86 1.62 -3.22
N ASP A 527 -22.66 2.24 -2.35
CA ASP A 527 -22.21 3.21 -1.36
C ASP A 527 -22.09 2.50 -0.01
N ILE A 528 -20.87 2.36 0.47
CA ILE A 528 -20.55 1.67 1.71
C ILE A 528 -20.01 2.69 2.68
N ARG A 529 -20.49 2.70 3.92
CA ARG A 529 -19.90 3.46 5.01
C ARG A 529 -19.02 2.54 5.83
N ILE A 530 -17.75 2.91 5.94
CA ILE A 530 -16.78 2.24 6.81
C ILE A 530 -16.59 3.11 8.05
N SER A 531 -17.20 2.73 9.17
CA SER A 531 -17.00 3.36 10.47
C SER A 531 -15.69 2.88 11.13
N GLY A 532 -15.19 3.59 12.13
CA GLY A 532 -13.97 3.22 12.87
C GLY A 532 -12.65 3.66 12.26
N ILE A 533 -12.54 3.88 10.94
CA ILE A 533 -11.32 4.44 10.31
C ILE A 533 -11.52 5.91 9.95
N GLU A 534 -12.66 6.30 9.54
CA GLU A 534 -13.27 7.65 9.38
C GLU A 534 -14.72 7.35 8.99
N ASN A 535 -15.71 8.13 9.45
CA ASN A 535 -17.09 8.06 8.95
C ASN A 535 -17.12 8.40 7.45
N ARG A 536 -16.70 7.47 6.60
CA ARG A 536 -16.57 7.67 5.17
C ARG A 536 -17.56 6.82 4.40
N HIS A 537 -18.30 7.50 3.56
CA HIS A 537 -18.99 6.89 2.45
C HIS A 537 -18.00 6.67 1.30
N VAL A 538 -17.88 5.43 0.84
CA VAL A 538 -17.08 5.05 -0.33
C VAL A 538 -18.05 4.55 -1.39
N LYS A 539 -18.27 5.35 -2.43
CA LYS A 539 -19.07 4.94 -3.58
C LYS A 539 -18.17 4.22 -4.59
N VAL A 540 -18.47 2.95 -4.84
CA VAL A 540 -17.75 2.14 -5.83
C VAL A 540 -18.66 1.81 -7.01
N VAL A 541 -18.07 1.78 -8.20
CA VAL A 541 -18.75 1.36 -9.41
C VAL A 541 -18.80 -0.15 -9.44
N VAL A 542 -19.99 -0.72 -9.57
CA VAL A 542 -20.17 -2.17 -9.74
C VAL A 542 -20.75 -2.47 -11.11
N VAL A 543 -20.19 -3.45 -11.79
CA VAL A 543 -20.59 -3.85 -13.12
C VAL A 543 -21.20 -5.26 -13.06
N PRO A 544 -22.47 -5.43 -13.45
CA PRO A 544 -23.11 -6.74 -13.48
C PRO A 544 -22.38 -7.71 -14.41
N ILE A 545 -22.19 -8.93 -13.96
CA ILE A 545 -21.69 -10.07 -14.73
C ILE A 545 -22.86 -10.97 -15.12
N SER A 546 -23.85 -11.05 -14.24
CA SER A 546 -25.08 -11.84 -14.39
C SER A 546 -26.23 -11.15 -13.67
N ASP A 547 -27.39 -11.77 -13.66
CA ASP A 547 -28.55 -11.31 -12.89
C ASP A 547 -28.31 -11.33 -11.37
N SER A 548 -27.37 -12.14 -10.89
CA SER A 548 -27.08 -12.31 -9.45
C SER A 548 -25.68 -11.88 -9.03
N GLU A 549 -24.78 -11.57 -9.96
CA GLU A 549 -23.39 -11.21 -9.65
C GLU A 549 -22.99 -9.92 -10.32
N ALA A 550 -22.28 -9.06 -9.57
CA ALA A 550 -21.64 -7.84 -10.06
C ALA A 550 -20.30 -7.67 -9.37
N TYR A 551 -19.32 -7.11 -10.05
CA TYR A 551 -17.98 -6.89 -9.48
C TYR A 551 -17.63 -5.41 -9.39
N VAL A 552 -16.81 -5.05 -8.41
CA VAL A 552 -16.25 -3.70 -8.31
C VAL A 552 -15.31 -3.46 -9.48
N PHE A 553 -15.67 -2.55 -10.38
CA PHE A 553 -15.00 -2.33 -11.65
C PHE A 553 -13.68 -1.56 -11.50
N GLY A 554 -12.68 -1.95 -12.29
CA GLY A 554 -11.40 -1.27 -12.44
C GLY A 554 -10.21 -2.19 -12.22
N LEU A 555 -9.02 -1.59 -12.10
CA LEU A 555 -7.78 -2.27 -11.73
C LEU A 555 -7.19 -1.67 -10.45
N GLY A 556 -6.38 -2.47 -9.76
CA GLY A 556 -5.67 -2.09 -8.57
C GLY A 556 -6.37 -2.54 -7.29
N ARG A 557 -6.02 -1.90 -6.20
CA ARG A 557 -6.43 -2.30 -4.85
C ARG A 557 -7.91 -2.02 -4.58
N ASN A 558 -8.58 -2.95 -3.89
CA ASN A 558 -10.00 -2.89 -3.49
C ASN A 558 -10.98 -2.88 -4.68
N VAL A 559 -10.65 -3.57 -5.74
CA VAL A 559 -11.49 -3.76 -6.93
C VAL A 559 -11.46 -5.24 -7.33
N GLY A 560 -12.40 -5.62 -8.18
CA GLY A 560 -12.57 -7.01 -8.60
C GLY A 560 -13.44 -7.85 -7.65
N ASP A 561 -13.66 -7.38 -6.41
CA ASP A 561 -14.52 -8.05 -5.43
C ASP A 561 -15.95 -8.16 -5.97
N VAL A 562 -16.60 -9.31 -5.71
CA VAL A 562 -17.92 -9.62 -6.26
C VAL A 562 -19.01 -9.42 -5.22
N ALA A 563 -20.01 -8.61 -5.58
CA ALA A 563 -21.28 -8.54 -4.88
C ALA A 563 -22.24 -9.58 -5.45
N ARG A 564 -22.92 -10.37 -4.61
CA ARG A 564 -23.88 -11.39 -5.00
C ARG A 564 -25.27 -11.12 -4.42
N VAL A 565 -26.28 -11.14 -5.25
CA VAL A 565 -27.69 -11.21 -4.82
C VAL A 565 -27.98 -12.65 -4.43
N LEU A 566 -28.35 -12.88 -3.17
CA LEU A 566 -28.69 -14.20 -2.66
C LEU A 566 -30.16 -14.51 -2.95
N PRO A 567 -30.49 -15.72 -3.42
CA PRO A 567 -31.86 -16.16 -3.59
C PRO A 567 -32.45 -16.54 -2.20
N ASP A 568 -33.08 -15.60 -1.51
CA ASP A 568 -33.64 -15.91 -0.21
C ASP A 568 -34.96 -15.17 0.02
N GLY A 569 -36.06 -15.94 0.16
CA GLY A 569 -37.37 -15.55 0.65
C GLY A 569 -37.98 -14.26 0.11
N ASP A 570 -38.76 -13.59 0.97
CA ASP A 570 -39.48 -12.34 0.64
C ASP A 570 -38.59 -11.09 0.71
N ARG A 571 -37.35 -11.21 1.21
CA ARG A 571 -36.39 -10.10 1.38
C ARG A 571 -35.16 -10.27 0.51
N GLN A 572 -34.68 -9.18 -0.01
CA GLN A 572 -33.50 -9.15 -0.88
C GLN A 572 -32.22 -9.05 -0.05
N HIS A 573 -31.31 -10.01 -0.27
CA HIS A 573 -29.98 -10.02 0.37
C HIS A 573 -28.88 -9.81 -0.65
N ILE A 574 -27.82 -9.10 -0.23
CA ILE A 574 -26.58 -8.93 -0.99
C ILE A 574 -25.41 -9.43 -0.11
N ARG A 575 -24.59 -10.33 -0.65
CA ARG A 575 -23.31 -10.72 -0.03
C ARG A 575 -22.17 -9.93 -0.66
N PHE A 576 -21.28 -9.38 0.17
CA PHE A 576 -20.07 -8.69 -0.26
C PHE A 576 -18.99 -8.78 0.82
N SER A 577 -17.78 -9.25 0.45
CA SER A 577 -16.60 -9.34 1.33
C SER A 577 -16.89 -10.01 2.69
N GLY A 578 -17.61 -11.15 2.67
CA GLY A 578 -18.01 -11.93 3.84
C GLY A 578 -19.27 -11.43 4.57
N TYR A 579 -19.66 -10.17 4.38
CA TYR A 579 -20.89 -9.63 4.98
C TYR A 579 -22.12 -9.97 4.14
N VAL A 580 -23.25 -10.13 4.84
CA VAL A 580 -24.58 -10.26 4.23
C VAL A 580 -25.42 -9.05 4.65
N PHE A 581 -25.94 -8.38 3.66
CA PHE A 581 -26.76 -7.18 3.79
C PHE A 581 -28.22 -7.51 3.44
N GLU A 582 -29.16 -7.18 4.31
CA GLU A 582 -30.59 -7.32 4.10
C GLU A 582 -31.18 -5.94 3.74
N ARG A 583 -32.08 -5.91 2.74
CA ARG A 583 -32.77 -4.69 2.33
C ARG A 583 -33.71 -4.19 3.42
N GLU A 584 -33.70 -2.87 3.67
CA GLU A 584 -34.64 -2.20 4.60
C GLU A 584 -36.07 -2.11 4.05
#